data_d06e134e6ca25864d5598f2003c6151c
#
_entry.id   d06e134e6ca25864d5598f2003c6151c
#
_cell.length_a   1.000
_cell.length_b   1.000
_cell.length_c   1.000
_cell.angle_alpha   90.00
_cell.angle_beta   90.00
_cell.angle_gamma   90.00
#
_symmetry.space_group_name_H-M   'P 1'
#
loop_
_entity.id
_entity.type
_entity.pdbx_description
1 polymer ?
#
loop_
_entity_poly.entity_id
_entity_poly.type
_entity_poly.pdbx_seq_one_letter_code
_entity_poly.pdbx_strand_id
1 'polypeptide(L)'
;AIREAREILPEMPFHFHQGRMRFDQPGYQALREYIQLCPQSPWVSIHLAPLPALITIPALRWKLFLPQPSPTGSIRRFIQQVKKLQLRFKRPVILENMPALHPRKYRFESEPETIWQVQEATGCKLLLDLAHARIAAEARRMDVHAYIKALPLEHVVQMHLAGTRRDERSGRLYDAHQPLSREDYELLDWTLARAAPEWITLEYFREDPAALSDQLQRLAALIQA
;
A
#
# COMPACT_ATOMS: atom_id res chain seq x y z
N ALA A 1 2.99 -8.75 19.26
CA ALA A 1 2.07 -7.71 18.71
C ALA A 1 0.67 -8.27 18.45
N ILE A 2 0.38 -9.01 17.33
CA ILE A 2 -1.01 -9.45 17.00
C ILE A 2 -1.62 -10.33 18.11
N ARG A 3 -0.88 -11.26 18.69
CA ARG A 3 -1.37 -12.11 19.81
C ARG A 3 -1.72 -11.26 21.02
N GLU A 4 -0.85 -10.36 21.42
CA GLU A 4 -1.08 -9.41 22.53
C GLU A 4 -2.28 -8.50 22.25
N ALA A 5 -2.38 -7.96 21.01
CA ALA A 5 -3.52 -7.15 20.62
C ALA A 5 -4.85 -7.93 20.72
N ARG A 6 -4.87 -9.22 20.38
CA ARG A 6 -6.06 -10.07 20.54
C ARG A 6 -6.42 -10.36 22.00
N GLU A 7 -5.43 -10.45 22.88
CA GLU A 7 -5.67 -10.61 24.32
C GLU A 7 -6.35 -9.36 24.91
N ILE A 8 -5.97 -8.18 24.40
CA ILE A 8 -6.53 -6.88 24.84
C ILE A 8 -7.88 -6.58 24.18
N LEU A 9 -8.04 -6.93 22.91
CA LEU A 9 -9.21 -6.59 22.08
C LEU A 9 -9.72 -7.84 21.33
N PRO A 10 -10.30 -8.83 22.04
CA PRO A 10 -10.64 -10.13 21.44
C PRO A 10 -11.69 -10.05 20.33
N GLU A 11 -12.62 -9.10 20.42
CA GLU A 11 -13.71 -8.93 19.46
C GLU A 11 -13.35 -8.05 18.25
N MET A 12 -12.16 -7.41 18.27
CA MET A 12 -11.76 -6.52 17.18
C MET A 12 -11.35 -7.33 15.95
N PRO A 13 -11.89 -7.05 14.76
CA PRO A 13 -11.43 -7.67 13.53
C PRO A 13 -10.04 -7.15 13.16
N PHE A 14 -9.09 -8.07 13.01
CA PHE A 14 -7.74 -7.75 12.55
C PHE A 14 -7.61 -8.08 11.07
N HIS A 15 -7.11 -7.12 10.29
CA HIS A 15 -6.76 -7.30 8.90
C HIS A 15 -5.26 -7.50 8.77
N PHE A 16 -4.87 -8.41 7.87
CA PHE A 16 -3.47 -8.63 7.60
C PHE A 16 -3.02 -7.77 6.42
N HIS A 17 -2.03 -6.93 6.68
CA HIS A 17 -1.32 -6.17 5.66
C HIS A 17 0.17 -6.55 5.66
N GLN A 18 0.70 -6.85 4.47
CA GLN A 18 2.11 -7.15 4.30
C GLN A 18 2.82 -6.02 3.55
N GLY A 19 3.53 -5.17 4.28
CA GLY A 19 4.24 -4.03 3.72
C GLY A 19 5.44 -4.39 2.82
N ARG A 20 6.03 -5.59 2.95
CA ARG A 20 7.12 -6.06 2.07
C ARG A 20 6.95 -7.52 1.75
N MET A 21 6.83 -7.82 0.46
CA MET A 21 6.77 -9.20 0.02
C MET A 21 8.14 -9.86 0.10
N ARG A 22 8.29 -10.79 1.03
CA ARG A 22 9.37 -11.78 1.01
C ARG A 22 8.82 -13.04 0.36
N PHE A 23 9.20 -13.30 -0.88
CA PHE A 23 8.81 -14.53 -1.61
C PHE A 23 9.68 -15.74 -1.30
N ASP A 24 10.61 -15.63 -0.38
CA ASP A 24 11.35 -16.76 0.13
C ASP A 24 10.47 -17.68 1.01
N GLN A 25 10.85 -18.91 1.17
CA GLN A 25 10.08 -19.90 1.95
C GLN A 25 9.75 -19.42 3.38
N PRO A 26 10.67 -18.78 4.13
CA PRO A 26 10.36 -18.20 5.42
C PRO A 26 9.24 -17.14 5.39
N GLY A 27 9.19 -16.31 4.34
CA GLY A 27 8.13 -15.32 4.15
C GLY A 27 6.75 -15.95 3.99
N TYR A 28 6.62 -17.05 3.28
CA TYR A 28 5.35 -17.77 3.15
C TYR A 28 4.89 -18.44 4.43
N GLN A 29 5.81 -18.95 5.25
CA GLN A 29 5.45 -19.52 6.54
C GLN A 29 4.92 -18.44 7.47
N ALA A 30 5.60 -17.31 7.59
CA ALA A 30 5.15 -16.18 8.37
C ALA A 30 3.78 -15.68 7.88
N LEU A 31 3.58 -15.54 6.56
CA LEU A 31 2.31 -15.15 5.98
C LEU A 31 1.17 -16.13 6.33
N ARG A 32 1.45 -17.44 6.30
CA ARG A 32 0.47 -18.46 6.71
C ARG A 32 0.08 -18.32 8.17
N GLU A 33 1.07 -18.12 9.05
CA GLU A 33 0.82 -17.92 10.48
C GLU A 33 -0.02 -16.65 10.74
N TYR A 34 0.30 -15.55 10.06
CA TYR A 34 -0.48 -14.31 10.16
C TYR A 34 -1.92 -14.47 9.65
N ILE A 35 -2.13 -15.15 8.53
CA ILE A 35 -3.47 -15.43 8.01
C ILE A 35 -4.27 -16.30 9.00
N GLN A 36 -3.62 -17.24 9.68
CA GLN A 36 -4.26 -18.04 10.73
C GLN A 36 -4.61 -17.21 11.96
N LEU A 37 -3.79 -16.20 12.29
CA LEU A 37 -4.05 -15.27 13.37
C LEU A 37 -5.15 -14.23 13.03
N CYS A 38 -5.40 -13.99 11.75
CA CYS A 38 -6.42 -13.06 11.28
C CYS A 38 -7.45 -13.77 10.38
N PRO A 39 -8.24 -14.74 10.90
CA PRO A 39 -9.15 -15.53 10.08
C PRO A 39 -10.29 -14.70 9.48
N GLN A 40 -10.64 -13.56 10.09
CA GLN A 40 -11.69 -12.66 9.62
C GLN A 40 -11.20 -11.71 8.51
N SER A 41 -9.89 -11.61 8.26
CA SER A 41 -9.40 -10.75 7.17
C SER A 41 -9.97 -11.22 5.82
N PRO A 42 -10.76 -10.38 5.12
CA PRO A 42 -11.42 -10.79 3.88
C PRO A 42 -10.43 -10.98 2.73
N TRP A 43 -9.26 -10.36 2.81
CA TRP A 43 -8.22 -10.40 1.78
C TRP A 43 -6.81 -10.42 2.37
N VAL A 44 -5.84 -10.55 1.48
CA VAL A 44 -4.40 -10.37 1.76
C VAL A 44 -3.92 -9.19 0.94
N SER A 45 -3.48 -8.13 1.60
CA SER A 45 -2.87 -6.98 0.93
C SER A 45 -1.38 -7.20 0.69
N ILE A 46 -0.89 -6.72 -0.43
CA ILE A 46 0.50 -6.85 -0.84
C ILE A 46 1.01 -5.60 -1.54
N HIS A 47 2.28 -5.29 -1.29
CA HIS A 47 3.04 -4.37 -2.14
C HIS A 47 3.60 -5.09 -3.36
N LEU A 48 3.58 -4.47 -4.52
CA LEU A 48 4.33 -4.94 -5.68
C LEU A 48 5.81 -4.60 -5.54
N ALA A 49 6.66 -5.62 -5.46
CA ALA A 49 8.10 -5.43 -5.45
C ALA A 49 8.72 -6.03 -6.73
N PRO A 50 9.43 -5.23 -7.55
CA PRO A 50 9.97 -5.68 -8.82
C PRO A 50 11.07 -6.73 -8.67
N LEU A 51 11.76 -6.74 -7.54
CA LEU A 51 12.83 -7.69 -7.24
C LEU A 51 12.63 -8.35 -5.87
N PRO A 52 13.02 -9.62 -5.72
CA PRO A 52 13.02 -10.28 -4.43
C PRO A 52 13.85 -9.53 -3.39
N ALA A 53 13.41 -9.52 -2.14
CA ALA A 53 14.14 -8.92 -1.03
C ALA A 53 15.55 -9.49 -0.87
N LEU A 54 15.75 -10.77 -1.18
CA LEU A 54 17.06 -11.45 -1.22
C LEU A 54 18.06 -10.79 -2.16
N ILE A 55 17.60 -10.16 -3.25
CA ILE A 55 18.45 -9.43 -4.19
C ILE A 55 18.55 -7.95 -3.77
N THR A 56 17.43 -7.37 -3.36
CA THR A 56 17.34 -5.92 -3.08
C THR A 56 18.11 -5.54 -1.83
N ILE A 57 17.97 -6.30 -0.73
CA ILE A 57 18.61 -5.98 0.55
C ILE A 57 20.13 -6.02 0.48
N PRO A 58 20.77 -7.10 -0.03
CA PRO A 58 22.21 -7.12 -0.20
C PRO A 58 22.71 -6.03 -1.14
N ALA A 59 22.02 -5.82 -2.26
CA ALA A 59 22.45 -4.81 -3.21
C ALA A 59 22.39 -3.39 -2.65
N LEU A 60 21.38 -3.06 -1.86
CA LEU A 60 21.29 -1.79 -1.14
C LEU A 60 22.40 -1.68 -0.06
N ARG A 61 22.62 -2.77 0.70
CA ARG A 61 23.62 -2.81 1.76
C ARG A 61 25.06 -2.62 1.25
N TRP A 62 25.36 -3.24 0.12
CA TRP A 62 26.70 -3.20 -0.50
C TRP A 62 26.80 -2.20 -1.66
N LYS A 63 25.80 -1.35 -1.85
CA LYS A 63 25.73 -0.34 -2.92
C LYS A 63 25.96 -0.93 -4.32
N LEU A 64 25.55 -2.17 -4.51
CA LEU A 64 25.66 -2.85 -5.79
C LEU A 64 24.65 -2.32 -6.80
N PHE A 65 25.02 -2.33 -8.07
CA PHE A 65 24.11 -1.98 -9.14
C PHE A 65 23.02 -3.07 -9.24
N LEU A 66 21.75 -2.65 -9.11
CA LEU A 66 20.62 -3.52 -9.40
C LEU A 66 20.22 -3.36 -10.86
N PRO A 67 20.21 -4.45 -11.65
CA PRO A 67 19.68 -4.37 -12.99
C PRO A 67 18.21 -3.94 -12.93
N GLN A 68 17.83 -2.99 -13.76
CA GLN A 68 16.42 -2.62 -13.89
C GLN A 68 15.70 -3.74 -14.65
N PRO A 69 14.67 -4.35 -14.07
CA PRO A 69 13.84 -5.28 -14.82
C PRO A 69 13.13 -4.53 -15.95
N SER A 70 12.91 -5.21 -17.08
CA SER A 70 12.09 -4.63 -18.14
C SER A 70 10.65 -4.43 -17.66
N PRO A 71 9.90 -3.46 -18.20
CA PRO A 71 8.48 -3.26 -17.86
C PRO A 71 7.68 -4.57 -18.01
N THR A 72 7.77 -5.21 -19.16
CA THR A 72 7.09 -6.48 -19.44
C THR A 72 7.51 -7.60 -18.48
N GLY A 73 8.80 -7.68 -18.15
CA GLY A 73 9.29 -8.65 -17.16
C GLY A 73 8.77 -8.41 -15.76
N SER A 74 8.64 -7.14 -15.37
CA SER A 74 8.05 -6.74 -14.08
C SER A 74 6.57 -7.09 -14.00
N ILE A 75 5.78 -6.71 -15.00
CA ILE A 75 4.33 -7.00 -15.06
C ILE A 75 4.09 -8.51 -15.02
N ARG A 76 4.80 -9.30 -15.83
CA ARG A 76 4.70 -10.77 -15.82
C ARG A 76 4.96 -11.34 -14.42
N ARG A 77 6.00 -10.85 -13.76
CA ARG A 77 6.32 -11.25 -12.38
C ARG A 77 5.20 -10.91 -11.41
N PHE A 78 4.67 -9.70 -11.46
CA PHE A 78 3.57 -9.26 -10.58
C PHE A 78 2.34 -10.12 -10.76
N ILE A 79 1.95 -10.40 -12.01
CA ILE A 79 0.84 -11.30 -12.33
C ILE A 79 1.07 -12.69 -11.73
N GLN A 80 2.26 -13.26 -11.91
CA GLN A 80 2.61 -14.57 -11.36
C GLN A 80 2.56 -14.58 -9.83
N GLN A 81 3.01 -13.51 -9.18
CA GLN A 81 3.00 -13.37 -7.73
C GLN A 81 1.57 -13.32 -7.19
N VAL A 82 0.73 -12.47 -7.75
CA VAL A 82 -0.69 -12.37 -7.35
C VAL A 82 -1.40 -13.70 -7.51
N LYS A 83 -1.32 -14.33 -8.70
CA LYS A 83 -1.94 -15.65 -8.97
C LYS A 83 -1.46 -16.72 -8.00
N LYS A 84 -0.16 -16.75 -7.70
CA LYS A 84 0.41 -17.72 -6.75
C LYS A 84 -0.14 -17.53 -5.32
N LEU A 85 -0.33 -16.29 -4.89
CA LEU A 85 -0.91 -15.99 -3.57
C LEU A 85 -2.40 -16.35 -3.52
N GLN A 86 -3.17 -15.99 -4.55
CA GLN A 86 -4.59 -16.34 -4.65
C GLN A 86 -4.80 -17.86 -4.56
N LEU A 87 -4.02 -18.63 -5.33
CA LEU A 87 -4.08 -20.10 -5.32
C LEU A 87 -3.67 -20.69 -3.96
N ARG A 88 -2.61 -20.15 -3.35
CA ARG A 88 -2.07 -20.69 -2.11
C ARG A 88 -2.95 -20.43 -0.90
N PHE A 89 -3.50 -19.23 -0.79
CA PHE A 89 -4.23 -18.80 0.39
C PHE A 89 -5.75 -18.87 0.22
N LYS A 90 -6.23 -19.13 -0.99
CA LYS A 90 -7.67 -19.20 -1.31
C LYS A 90 -8.44 -17.99 -0.80
N ARG A 91 -7.82 -16.82 -0.89
CA ARG A 91 -8.37 -15.53 -0.49
C ARG A 91 -8.13 -14.50 -1.58
N PRO A 92 -9.00 -13.50 -1.70
CA PRO A 92 -8.72 -12.34 -2.53
C PRO A 92 -7.39 -11.70 -2.17
N VAL A 93 -6.67 -11.26 -3.18
CA VAL A 93 -5.48 -10.42 -3.00
C VAL A 93 -5.84 -9.01 -3.38
N ILE A 94 -5.47 -8.05 -2.55
CA ILE A 94 -5.54 -6.65 -2.87
C ILE A 94 -4.13 -6.09 -3.07
N LEU A 95 -4.01 -5.24 -4.07
CA LEU A 95 -2.76 -4.70 -4.53
C LEU A 95 -2.63 -3.26 -4.08
N GLU A 96 -1.55 -2.93 -3.38
CA GLU A 96 -1.28 -1.57 -2.96
C GLU A 96 -0.45 -0.81 -4.00
N ASN A 97 -0.85 0.42 -4.31
CA ASN A 97 -0.06 1.30 -5.15
C ASN A 97 1.22 1.73 -4.41
N MET A 98 2.35 1.67 -5.09
CA MET A 98 3.65 1.96 -4.50
C MET A 98 4.04 3.43 -4.63
N PRO A 99 4.70 4.02 -3.63
CA PRO A 99 5.33 5.31 -3.80
C PRO A 99 6.53 5.18 -4.75
N ALA A 100 6.78 6.17 -5.57
CA ALA A 100 7.97 6.24 -6.40
C ALA A 100 9.17 6.65 -5.54
N LEU A 101 9.73 5.71 -4.78
CA LEU A 101 10.82 5.95 -3.82
C LEU A 101 12.13 6.44 -4.48
N HIS A 102 12.31 6.22 -5.77
CA HIS A 102 13.49 6.66 -6.49
C HIS A 102 13.17 6.97 -7.95
N PRO A 103 13.53 8.15 -8.47
CA PRO A 103 13.17 8.58 -9.84
C PRO A 103 13.74 7.70 -10.96
N ARG A 104 14.72 6.83 -10.66
CA ARG A 104 15.35 5.92 -11.63
C ARG A 104 15.17 4.44 -11.30
N LYS A 105 14.68 4.09 -10.09
CA LYS A 105 14.49 2.71 -9.64
C LYS A 105 13.04 2.54 -9.22
N TYR A 106 12.44 1.39 -9.46
CA TYR A 106 11.07 1.08 -9.05
C TYR A 106 10.04 2.02 -9.67
N ARG A 107 10.20 2.30 -10.97
CA ARG A 107 9.32 3.23 -11.67
C ARG A 107 8.02 2.57 -12.11
N PHE A 108 8.07 1.28 -12.44
CA PHE A 108 6.95 0.57 -13.03
C PHE A 108 5.87 0.19 -12.03
N GLU A 109 6.22 -0.18 -10.80
CA GLU A 109 5.29 -0.56 -9.75
C GLU A 109 4.37 0.58 -9.32
N SER A 110 4.76 1.82 -9.57
CA SER A 110 3.93 3.01 -9.31
C SER A 110 3.28 3.57 -10.58
N GLU A 111 3.38 2.89 -11.73
CA GLU A 111 2.70 3.31 -12.96
C GLU A 111 1.26 2.82 -12.96
N PRO A 112 0.26 3.71 -13.16
CA PRO A 112 -1.13 3.30 -13.25
C PRO A 112 -1.36 2.19 -14.27
N GLU A 113 -0.73 2.27 -15.43
CA GLU A 113 -0.80 1.25 -16.48
C GLU A 113 -0.32 -0.13 -16.01
N THR A 114 0.73 -0.19 -15.19
CA THR A 114 1.21 -1.45 -14.60
C THR A 114 0.17 -2.03 -13.64
N ILE A 115 -0.45 -1.18 -12.83
CA ILE A 115 -1.48 -1.57 -11.87
C ILE A 115 -2.70 -2.12 -12.62
N TRP A 116 -3.15 -1.43 -13.67
CA TRP A 116 -4.23 -1.88 -14.55
C TRP A 116 -3.96 -3.26 -15.16
N GLN A 117 -2.81 -3.45 -15.78
CA GLN A 117 -2.46 -4.73 -16.43
C GLN A 117 -2.40 -5.88 -15.43
N VAL A 118 -1.90 -5.65 -14.22
CA VAL A 118 -1.89 -6.67 -13.17
C VAL A 118 -3.31 -6.97 -12.69
N GLN A 119 -4.12 -5.95 -12.50
CA GLN A 119 -5.51 -6.08 -12.07
C GLN A 119 -6.32 -6.87 -13.09
N GLU A 120 -6.31 -6.48 -14.37
CA GLU A 120 -7.02 -7.17 -15.46
C GLU A 120 -6.60 -8.65 -15.59
N ALA A 121 -5.29 -8.93 -15.50
CA ALA A 121 -4.77 -10.29 -15.66
C ALA A 121 -5.03 -11.21 -14.46
N THR A 122 -5.38 -10.66 -13.30
CA THR A 122 -5.48 -11.43 -12.04
C THR A 122 -6.82 -11.30 -11.35
N GLY A 123 -7.63 -10.29 -11.67
CA GLY A 123 -8.86 -9.96 -10.94
C GLY A 123 -8.61 -9.51 -9.50
N CYS A 124 -7.38 -9.13 -9.14
CA CYS A 124 -7.11 -8.61 -7.80
C CYS A 124 -7.83 -7.27 -7.58
N LYS A 125 -8.13 -6.96 -6.33
CA LYS A 125 -8.67 -5.66 -5.93
C LYS A 125 -7.52 -4.71 -5.59
N LEU A 126 -7.87 -3.45 -5.32
CA LEU A 126 -6.89 -2.40 -5.04
C LEU A 126 -7.00 -1.93 -3.58
N LEU A 127 -5.84 -1.74 -2.96
CA LEU A 127 -5.65 -0.92 -1.79
C LEU A 127 -5.05 0.40 -2.28
N LEU A 128 -5.78 1.49 -2.14
CA LEU A 128 -5.32 2.81 -2.53
C LEU A 128 -4.71 3.54 -1.35
N ASP A 129 -3.38 3.65 -1.33
CA ASP A 129 -2.68 4.50 -0.38
C ASP A 129 -2.53 5.91 -0.96
N LEU A 130 -3.11 6.90 -0.27
CA LEU A 130 -3.12 8.30 -0.74
C LEU A 130 -1.77 8.98 -0.54
N ALA A 131 -1.00 8.62 0.48
CA ALA A 131 0.36 9.14 0.67
C ALA A 131 1.28 8.64 -0.45
N HIS A 132 1.19 7.35 -0.79
CA HIS A 132 1.92 6.77 -1.91
C HIS A 132 1.52 7.41 -3.25
N ALA A 133 0.23 7.67 -3.45
CA ALA A 133 -0.25 8.35 -4.66
C ALA A 133 0.33 9.76 -4.80
N ARG A 134 0.37 10.55 -3.70
CA ARG A 134 1.00 11.89 -3.69
C ARG A 134 2.48 11.82 -4.06
N ILE A 135 3.22 10.88 -3.45
CA ILE A 135 4.65 10.69 -3.71
C ILE A 135 4.90 10.25 -5.15
N ALA A 136 4.08 9.32 -5.66
CA ALA A 136 4.20 8.83 -7.03
C ALA A 136 3.88 9.93 -8.06
N ALA A 137 2.85 10.72 -7.82
CA ALA A 137 2.46 11.85 -8.67
C ALA A 137 3.58 12.90 -8.72
N GLU A 138 4.11 13.32 -7.55
CA GLU A 138 5.22 14.28 -7.49
C GLU A 138 6.45 13.77 -8.23
N ALA A 139 6.86 12.52 -8.02
CA ALA A 139 8.00 11.92 -8.70
C ALA A 139 7.83 11.87 -10.24
N ARG A 140 6.59 11.83 -10.72
CA ARG A 140 6.22 11.85 -12.13
C ARG A 140 5.94 13.23 -12.68
N ARG A 141 5.96 14.26 -11.84
CA ARG A 141 5.53 15.63 -12.19
C ARG A 141 4.10 15.67 -12.73
N MET A 142 3.24 14.88 -12.15
CA MET A 142 1.81 14.81 -12.44
C MET A 142 1.02 15.48 -11.32
N ASP A 143 -0.16 15.98 -11.68
CA ASP A 143 -1.18 16.34 -10.70
C ASP A 143 -1.66 15.07 -9.97
N VAL A 144 -1.85 15.15 -8.64
CA VAL A 144 -2.23 13.98 -7.83
C VAL A 144 -3.62 13.45 -8.19
N HIS A 145 -4.56 14.34 -8.52
CA HIS A 145 -5.90 13.94 -8.94
C HIS A 145 -5.87 13.24 -10.30
N ALA A 146 -5.03 13.72 -11.22
CA ALA A 146 -4.82 13.05 -12.51
C ALA A 146 -4.18 11.67 -12.34
N TYR A 147 -3.21 11.55 -11.42
CA TYR A 147 -2.59 10.25 -11.08
C TYR A 147 -3.62 9.26 -10.51
N ILE A 148 -4.41 9.69 -9.52
CA ILE A 148 -5.42 8.85 -8.89
C ILE A 148 -6.50 8.45 -9.91
N LYS A 149 -6.98 9.38 -10.76
CA LYS A 149 -7.94 9.06 -11.83
C LYS A 149 -7.43 8.02 -12.82
N ALA A 150 -6.13 7.91 -13.00
CA ALA A 150 -5.54 6.91 -13.89
C ALA A 150 -5.46 5.51 -13.27
N LEU A 151 -5.76 5.34 -11.98
CA LEU A 151 -5.83 4.05 -11.30
C LEU A 151 -7.21 3.40 -11.48
N PRO A 152 -7.33 2.06 -11.34
CA PRO A 152 -8.60 1.33 -11.43
C PRO A 152 -9.46 1.55 -10.17
N LEU A 153 -10.07 2.72 -10.05
CA LEU A 153 -10.79 3.18 -8.85
C LEU A 153 -12.01 2.32 -8.51
N GLU A 154 -12.65 1.74 -9.50
CA GLU A 154 -13.78 0.82 -9.32
C GLU A 154 -13.40 -0.50 -8.64
N HIS A 155 -12.10 -0.78 -8.53
CA HIS A 155 -11.57 -1.95 -7.85
C HIS A 155 -10.98 -1.65 -6.46
N VAL A 156 -11.07 -0.40 -6.00
CA VAL A 156 -10.60 0.00 -4.67
C VAL A 156 -11.56 -0.55 -3.61
N VAL A 157 -11.05 -1.39 -2.72
CA VAL A 157 -11.79 -1.93 -1.58
C VAL A 157 -11.23 -1.46 -0.24
N GLN A 158 -10.01 -0.94 -0.23
CA GLN A 158 -9.38 -0.40 0.96
C GLN A 158 -8.60 0.87 0.61
N MET A 159 -8.58 1.84 1.53
CA MET A 159 -7.70 3.01 1.45
C MET A 159 -6.78 3.06 2.67
N HIS A 160 -5.53 3.47 2.45
CA HIS A 160 -4.60 3.86 3.49
C HIS A 160 -4.39 5.37 3.48
N LEU A 161 -4.27 5.92 4.69
CA LEU A 161 -4.05 7.34 4.94
C LEU A 161 -2.83 7.48 5.85
N ALA A 162 -1.83 8.22 5.40
CA ALA A 162 -0.67 8.59 6.19
C ALA A 162 -0.30 10.05 5.92
N GLY A 163 0.07 10.78 6.97
CA GLY A 163 0.55 12.15 6.80
C GLY A 163 1.94 12.18 6.15
N THR A 164 2.02 12.82 5.01
CA THR A 164 3.29 13.01 4.29
C THR A 164 4.06 14.22 4.81
N ARG A 165 5.39 14.21 4.62
CA ARG A 165 6.28 15.34 4.93
C ARG A 165 7.31 15.51 3.82
N ARG A 166 7.94 16.69 3.79
CA ARG A 166 9.06 16.96 2.90
C ARG A 166 10.37 16.77 3.62
N ASP A 167 11.27 16.05 3.00
CA ASP A 167 12.64 15.92 3.47
C ASP A 167 13.38 17.26 3.28
N GLU A 168 13.97 17.78 4.35
CA GLU A 168 14.59 19.11 4.38
C GLU A 168 15.78 19.24 3.40
N ARG A 169 16.51 18.13 3.16
CA ARG A 169 17.71 18.16 2.30
C ARG A 169 17.37 18.02 0.82
N SER A 170 16.43 17.14 0.50
CA SER A 170 16.08 16.83 -0.89
C SER A 170 14.84 17.57 -1.39
N GLY A 171 14.05 18.15 -0.50
CA GLY A 171 12.74 18.75 -0.78
C GLY A 171 11.66 17.75 -1.22
N ARG A 172 11.97 16.45 -1.22
CA ARG A 172 11.07 15.41 -1.71
C ARG A 172 10.02 15.05 -0.67
N LEU A 173 8.83 14.77 -1.16
CA LEU A 173 7.77 14.19 -0.36
C LEU A 173 8.13 12.75 0.04
N TYR A 174 7.85 12.39 1.28
CA TYR A 174 7.98 11.02 1.77
C TYR A 174 6.82 10.66 2.69
N ASP A 175 6.54 9.38 2.79
CA ASP A 175 5.57 8.85 3.72
C ASP A 175 6.16 8.88 5.13
N ALA A 176 5.59 9.75 5.97
CA ALA A 176 6.12 10.06 7.29
C ALA A 176 5.29 9.45 8.42
N HIS A 177 4.12 8.87 8.13
CA HIS A 177 3.16 8.39 9.12
C HIS A 177 2.91 9.41 10.26
N GLN A 178 2.85 10.68 9.88
CA GLN A 178 2.56 11.83 10.74
C GLN A 178 1.06 12.12 10.77
N PRO A 179 0.58 13.07 11.61
CA PRO A 179 -0.79 13.53 11.52
C PRO A 179 -1.12 14.01 10.12
N LEU A 180 -2.36 13.71 9.68
CA LEU A 180 -2.87 14.15 8.39
C LEU A 180 -2.91 15.68 8.32
N SER A 181 -2.48 16.23 7.20
CA SER A 181 -2.61 17.66 6.88
C SER A 181 -4.00 17.96 6.31
N ARG A 182 -4.30 19.24 6.16
CA ARG A 182 -5.53 19.68 5.49
C ARG A 182 -5.64 19.11 4.07
N GLU A 183 -4.55 19.13 3.33
CA GLU A 183 -4.49 18.61 1.96
C GLU A 183 -4.73 17.10 1.91
N ASP A 184 -4.34 16.34 2.94
CA ASP A 184 -4.62 14.90 3.02
C ASP A 184 -6.12 14.64 3.19
N TYR A 185 -6.83 15.43 4.00
CA TYR A 185 -8.29 15.34 4.15
C TYR A 185 -9.03 15.78 2.87
N GLU A 186 -8.61 16.88 2.23
CA GLU A 186 -9.18 17.35 0.97
C GLU A 186 -9.01 16.30 -0.15
N LEU A 187 -7.85 15.64 -0.21
CA LEU A 187 -7.60 14.57 -1.16
C LEU A 187 -8.45 13.33 -0.87
N LEU A 188 -8.64 12.99 0.40
CA LEU A 188 -9.52 11.90 0.81
C LEU A 188 -10.96 12.16 0.38
N ASP A 189 -11.52 13.32 0.72
CA ASP A 189 -12.88 13.71 0.34
C ASP A 189 -13.09 13.62 -1.18
N TRP A 190 -12.17 14.23 -1.93
CA TRP A 190 -12.19 14.17 -3.38
C TRP A 190 -12.13 12.74 -3.94
N THR A 191 -11.38 11.85 -3.27
CA THR A 191 -11.23 10.45 -3.69
C THR A 191 -12.47 9.63 -3.36
N LEU A 192 -13.10 9.85 -2.19
CA LEU A 192 -14.32 9.18 -1.77
C LEU A 192 -15.51 9.47 -2.69
N ALA A 193 -15.54 10.64 -3.31
CA ALA A 193 -16.53 10.95 -4.36
C ALA A 193 -16.35 10.11 -5.66
N ARG A 194 -15.28 9.28 -5.77
CA ARG A 194 -14.90 8.52 -6.98
C ARG A 194 -14.62 7.05 -6.74
N ALA A 195 -14.39 6.66 -5.51
CA ALA A 195 -14.12 5.29 -5.10
C ALA A 195 -14.88 4.99 -3.80
N ALA A 196 -15.41 3.80 -3.67
CA ALA A 196 -16.20 3.36 -2.52
C ALA A 196 -15.45 2.26 -1.76
N PRO A 197 -14.41 2.57 -0.97
CA PRO A 197 -13.70 1.57 -0.21
C PRO A 197 -14.59 0.99 0.90
N GLU A 198 -14.44 -0.30 1.17
CA GLU A 198 -15.07 -0.95 2.31
C GLU A 198 -14.36 -0.59 3.63
N TRP A 199 -13.06 -0.26 3.54
CA TRP A 199 -12.20 0.01 4.69
C TRP A 199 -11.29 1.20 4.46
N ILE A 200 -11.14 2.03 5.51
CA ILE A 200 -10.16 3.11 5.56
C ILE A 200 -9.27 2.88 6.77
N THR A 201 -7.96 2.84 6.55
CA THR A 201 -6.95 2.64 7.59
C THR A 201 -6.11 3.89 7.74
N LEU A 202 -6.04 4.42 8.97
CA LEU A 202 -5.11 5.48 9.32
C LEU A 202 -3.77 4.87 9.76
N GLU A 203 -2.71 5.13 9.01
CA GLU A 203 -1.35 4.72 9.35
C GLU A 203 -0.64 5.85 10.10
N TYR A 204 -0.81 5.85 11.41
CA TYR A 204 -0.22 6.84 12.30
C TYR A 204 0.69 6.16 13.33
N PHE A 205 2.00 6.42 13.23
CA PHE A 205 3.02 5.72 14.04
C PHE A 205 3.68 6.68 15.04
N ARG A 206 2.88 7.40 15.81
CA ARG A 206 3.35 8.29 16.87
C ARG A 206 2.66 7.97 18.19
N GLU A 207 3.36 8.18 19.28
CA GLU A 207 2.84 8.01 20.65
C GLU A 207 2.13 9.30 21.11
N ASP A 208 1.10 9.72 20.35
CA ASP A 208 0.27 10.88 20.67
C ASP A 208 -1.21 10.49 20.54
N PRO A 209 -1.82 10.02 21.64
CA PRO A 209 -3.23 9.60 21.66
C PRO A 209 -4.20 10.75 21.36
N ALA A 210 -3.86 11.99 21.71
CA ALA A 210 -4.74 13.13 21.46
C ALA A 210 -4.81 13.42 19.96
N ALA A 211 -3.66 13.46 19.27
CA ALA A 211 -3.61 13.62 17.82
C ALA A 211 -4.26 12.43 17.09
N LEU A 212 -4.16 11.21 17.61
CA LEU A 212 -4.86 10.06 17.04
C LEU A 212 -6.37 10.21 17.18
N SER A 213 -6.85 10.57 18.35
CA SER A 213 -8.29 10.77 18.62
C SER A 213 -8.88 11.86 17.73
N ASP A 214 -8.21 13.01 17.60
CA ASP A 214 -8.65 14.11 16.73
C ASP A 214 -8.77 13.67 15.27
N GLN A 215 -7.75 12.97 14.75
CA GLN A 215 -7.78 12.46 13.39
C GLN A 215 -8.92 11.47 13.16
N LEU A 216 -9.15 10.54 14.08
CA LEU A 216 -10.25 9.58 13.97
C LEU A 216 -11.62 10.25 13.99
N GLN A 217 -11.81 11.27 14.82
CA GLN A 217 -13.06 12.05 14.86
C GLN A 217 -13.30 12.79 13.54
N ARG A 218 -12.27 13.43 12.97
CA ARG A 218 -12.37 14.11 11.66
C ARG A 218 -12.67 13.13 10.53
N LEU A 219 -12.02 11.97 10.54
CA LEU A 219 -12.27 10.92 9.55
C LEU A 219 -13.71 10.41 9.65
N ALA A 220 -14.20 10.14 10.86
CA ALA A 220 -15.57 9.69 11.08
C ALA A 220 -16.59 10.72 10.58
N ALA A 221 -16.38 12.01 10.83
CA ALA A 221 -17.24 13.07 10.35
C ALA A 221 -17.26 13.17 8.81
N LEU A 222 -16.10 13.00 8.17
CA LEU A 222 -15.97 13.09 6.72
C LEU A 222 -16.62 11.88 6.00
N ILE A 223 -16.54 10.69 6.58
CA ILE A 223 -17.09 9.45 5.99
C ILE A 223 -18.62 9.39 6.13
N GLN A 224 -19.19 10.08 7.12
CA GLN A 224 -20.62 10.11 7.38
C GLN A 224 -21.37 11.21 6.61
N ALA A 225 -20.66 12.14 5.99
CA ALA A 225 -21.22 13.26 5.24
C ALA A 225 -21.58 12.87 3.81
#